data_7bccef5aad93c1aea63733fb382b2225
#
_entry.id   7bccef5aad93c1aea63733fb382b2225
#
_cell.length_a   1.000
_cell.length_b   1.000
_cell.length_c   1.000
_cell.angle_alpha   90.00
_cell.angle_beta   90.00
_cell.angle_gamma   90.00
#
_symmetry.space_group_name_H-M   'P 1'
#
loop_
_entity.id
_entity.type
_entity.pdbx_description
1 polymer ?
#
loop_
_entity_poly.entity_id
_entity_poly.type
_entity_poly.pdbx_seq_one_letter_code
_entity_poly.pdbx_strand_id
1 'polypeptide(L)'
;MAKSLRTVSGSLVAMAFSLFCLAQETSNYQPTWFGVEDGQVPQDPRHFRGGRFYDFPDWKVSQDLPNDVFTFARLRYNSGTWMGQRAKWMIDYPDSELNFSYRLQQLTSLEVNPKGAIVDIEAEQLRHYPFIYMIEPGDIWLTDEEALTLRDYMLNGGFIMVDDFWGFYEWKNFERALRLIFPDREFVELELDHPIFHMVFDVEIKPQIPAVGMAQMGREQGITYEWNKPGSETPHYRAIMDDDGRICMMICFNTDLGDGWEEEGTDPWYFREFSEKYAYPLGINIVFYALTH
;
A
#
# COMPACT_ATOMS: atom_id res chain seq x y z
N MET A 1 31.58 70.53 -45.51
CA MET A 1 30.22 69.98 -45.27
C MET A 1 30.31 68.85 -44.27
N ALA A 2 30.11 69.12 -43.01
CA ALA A 2 30.21 68.15 -41.92
C ALA A 2 28.78 67.70 -41.54
N LYS A 3 28.51 66.45 -41.63
CA LYS A 3 27.26 65.84 -41.09
C LYS A 3 27.50 65.32 -39.69
N SER A 4 26.80 65.91 -38.74
CA SER A 4 26.72 65.59 -37.35
C SER A 4 26.11 64.19 -37.16
N LEU A 5 26.82 63.30 -36.50
CA LEU A 5 26.25 62.08 -35.94
C LEU A 5 25.61 62.40 -34.54
N ARG A 6 24.32 62.24 -34.46
CA ARG A 6 23.61 62.22 -33.17
C ARG A 6 23.71 60.83 -32.55
N THR A 7 24.36 60.73 -31.41
CA THR A 7 24.35 59.58 -30.52
C THR A 7 23.00 59.52 -29.83
N VAL A 8 22.30 58.46 -30.06
CA VAL A 8 21.09 58.11 -29.31
C VAL A 8 21.53 57.31 -28.08
N SER A 9 21.45 57.95 -26.93
CA SER A 9 21.65 57.27 -25.64
C SER A 9 20.40 56.44 -25.36
N GLY A 10 20.53 55.12 -25.50
CA GLY A 10 19.51 54.16 -25.07
C GLY A 10 19.55 53.98 -23.56
N SER A 11 18.55 54.51 -22.88
CA SER A 11 18.32 54.24 -21.48
C SER A 11 17.88 52.77 -21.35
N LEU A 12 18.72 51.93 -20.77
CA LEU A 12 18.35 50.62 -20.27
C LEU A 12 17.45 50.83 -19.05
N VAL A 13 16.14 50.66 -19.24
CA VAL A 13 15.20 50.47 -18.15
C VAL A 13 15.42 49.05 -17.63
N ALA A 14 16.17 48.94 -16.54
CA ALA A 14 16.24 47.72 -15.78
C ALA A 14 14.86 47.51 -15.12
N MET A 15 14.02 46.66 -15.70
CA MET A 15 12.86 46.10 -15.02
C MET A 15 13.36 45.19 -13.91
N ALA A 16 13.42 45.74 -12.72
CA ALA A 16 13.50 44.94 -11.52
C ALA A 16 12.19 44.13 -11.39
N PHE A 17 12.23 42.88 -11.83
CA PHE A 17 11.26 41.89 -11.44
C PHE A 17 11.47 41.66 -9.93
N SER A 18 10.68 42.35 -9.13
CA SER A 18 10.44 41.98 -7.74
C SER A 18 9.78 40.61 -7.78
N LEU A 19 10.57 39.57 -7.66
CA LEU A 19 10.10 38.27 -7.21
C LEU A 19 9.56 38.49 -5.77
N PHE A 20 8.28 38.79 -5.67
CA PHE A 20 7.53 38.47 -4.46
C PHE A 20 7.57 36.94 -4.36
N CYS A 21 8.61 36.42 -3.77
CA CYS A 21 8.53 35.13 -3.08
C CYS A 21 7.48 35.33 -2.00
N LEU A 22 6.21 35.01 -2.33
CA LEU A 22 5.32 34.49 -1.34
C LEU A 22 6.07 33.30 -0.76
N ALA A 23 6.64 33.50 0.41
CA ALA A 23 6.96 32.41 1.31
C ALA A 23 5.59 31.78 1.61
N GLN A 24 5.14 30.86 0.76
CA GLN A 24 4.40 29.75 1.24
C GLN A 24 5.27 29.22 2.37
N GLU A 25 4.73 29.27 3.58
CA GLU A 25 5.13 28.36 4.62
C GLU A 25 4.92 26.97 3.98
N THR A 26 5.92 26.55 3.21
CA THR A 26 6.14 25.15 2.97
C THR A 26 6.28 24.61 4.38
N SER A 27 5.24 23.98 4.89
CA SER A 27 5.37 23.12 6.03
C SER A 27 6.71 22.42 5.83
N ASN A 28 7.57 22.43 6.83
CA ASN A 28 8.84 21.70 6.81
C ASN A 28 8.56 20.19 6.79
N TYR A 29 7.74 19.75 5.86
CA TYR A 29 7.54 18.37 5.50
C TYR A 29 8.77 17.95 4.69
N GLN A 30 9.84 17.73 5.41
CA GLN A 30 10.91 16.87 4.91
C GLN A 30 10.36 15.46 5.08
N PRO A 31 10.13 14.74 3.97
CA PRO A 31 9.79 13.33 4.08
C PRO A 31 10.92 12.67 4.88
N THR A 32 10.64 12.33 6.12
CA THR A 32 11.61 11.80 7.08
C THR A 32 12.15 10.44 6.68
N TRP A 33 11.56 9.83 5.64
CA TRP A 33 12.02 8.58 5.04
C TRP A 33 13.17 8.75 4.02
N PHE A 34 13.55 9.97 3.62
CA PHE A 34 14.84 10.19 2.98
C PHE A 34 15.95 10.01 4.04
N GLY A 35 16.50 8.79 4.10
CA GLY A 35 17.57 8.44 5.03
C GLY A 35 17.10 7.80 6.34
N VAL A 36 15.86 7.31 6.46
CA VAL A 36 15.51 6.36 7.52
C VAL A 36 16.20 5.04 7.19
N GLU A 37 17.30 4.75 7.89
CA GLU A 37 17.87 3.40 7.91
C GLU A 37 16.86 2.45 8.54
N ASP A 38 16.83 1.20 8.08
CA ASP A 38 15.88 0.16 8.52
C ASP A 38 15.72 0.01 10.04
N GLY A 39 16.72 0.39 10.84
CA GLY A 39 16.67 0.37 12.29
C GLY A 39 16.00 1.59 12.96
N GLN A 40 15.50 2.56 12.20
CA GLN A 40 14.96 3.82 12.73
C GLN A 40 13.45 3.95 12.69
N VAL A 41 12.74 2.92 12.21
CA VAL A 41 11.27 2.89 12.24
C VAL A 41 10.81 2.79 13.70
N PRO A 42 9.99 3.74 14.21
CA PRO A 42 9.52 3.69 15.58
C PRO A 42 8.72 2.41 15.86
N GLN A 43 8.84 1.86 17.06
CA GLN A 43 8.01 0.73 17.50
C GLN A 43 6.51 1.07 17.55
N ASP A 44 6.19 2.34 17.76
CA ASP A 44 4.82 2.85 17.64
C ASP A 44 4.72 3.64 16.32
N PRO A 45 4.00 3.12 15.32
CA PRO A 45 3.88 3.74 14.00
C PRO A 45 3.28 5.14 14.04
N ARG A 46 2.48 5.48 15.07
CA ARG A 46 1.93 6.83 15.26
C ARG A 46 3.01 7.89 15.53
N HIS A 47 4.19 7.48 15.90
CA HIS A 47 5.36 8.36 16.05
C HIS A 47 6.19 8.48 14.76
N PHE A 48 5.80 7.77 13.72
CA PHE A 48 6.45 7.88 12.42
C PHE A 48 6.03 9.17 11.72
N ARG A 49 6.99 10.07 11.50
CA ARG A 49 6.72 11.39 10.92
C ARG A 49 6.59 11.39 9.39
N GLY A 50 6.51 10.23 8.78
CA GLY A 50 6.35 10.05 7.33
C GLY A 50 4.90 9.89 6.88
N GLY A 51 3.96 9.67 7.81
CA GLY A 51 2.54 9.56 7.52
C GLY A 51 1.88 10.90 7.21
N ARG A 52 0.70 10.86 6.59
CA ARG A 52 -0.07 12.06 6.21
C ARG A 52 -0.85 12.64 7.37
N PHE A 53 -1.32 11.79 8.26
CA PHE A 53 -2.14 12.16 9.41
C PHE A 53 -1.45 11.78 10.71
N TYR A 54 -1.49 12.68 11.70
CA TYR A 54 -0.81 12.49 12.98
C TYR A 54 -1.77 12.21 14.15
N ASP A 55 -3.08 12.27 13.89
CA ASP A 55 -4.12 12.14 14.93
C ASP A 55 -4.96 10.88 14.69
N PHE A 56 -4.27 9.73 14.74
CA PHE A 56 -4.96 8.43 14.65
C PHE A 56 -5.62 8.12 15.99
N PRO A 57 -6.88 7.62 15.98
CA PRO A 57 -7.51 7.12 17.17
C PRO A 57 -6.68 6.02 17.85
N ASP A 58 -6.64 6.07 19.19
CA ASP A 58 -6.00 5.04 19.99
C ASP A 58 -7.02 4.38 20.92
N TRP A 59 -6.84 3.10 21.18
CA TRP A 59 -7.67 2.33 22.10
C TRP A 59 -6.83 1.34 22.88
N LYS A 60 -7.39 0.87 23.98
CA LYS A 60 -6.74 -0.15 24.80
C LYS A 60 -7.25 -1.52 24.39
N VAL A 61 -6.33 -2.42 24.16
CA VAL A 61 -6.60 -3.84 23.92
C VAL A 61 -6.82 -4.53 25.26
N SER A 62 -7.78 -5.43 25.32
CA SER A 62 -8.03 -6.28 26.50
C SER A 62 -6.78 -7.11 26.83
N GLN A 63 -6.50 -7.24 28.10
CA GLN A 63 -5.41 -8.09 28.61
C GLN A 63 -5.91 -9.50 28.99
N ASP A 64 -7.21 -9.75 28.87
CA ASP A 64 -7.81 -11.02 29.28
C ASP A 64 -7.45 -12.16 28.32
N LEU A 65 -7.34 -11.85 27.03
CA LEU A 65 -7.01 -12.80 25.96
C LEU A 65 -5.92 -12.20 25.04
N PRO A 66 -4.70 -12.05 25.52
CA PRO A 66 -3.63 -11.33 24.78
C PRO A 66 -3.22 -12.00 23.46
N ASN A 67 -3.53 -13.29 23.28
CA ASN A 67 -3.24 -14.04 22.06
C ASN A 67 -4.37 -13.97 21.01
N ASP A 68 -5.54 -13.44 21.37
CA ASP A 68 -6.70 -13.34 20.49
C ASP A 68 -6.81 -11.94 19.86
N VAL A 69 -5.72 -11.21 19.84
CA VAL A 69 -5.65 -9.84 19.31
C VAL A 69 -5.11 -9.88 17.88
N PHE A 70 -5.93 -9.46 16.92
CA PHE A 70 -5.47 -9.26 15.56
C PHE A 70 -4.45 -8.12 15.49
N THR A 71 -3.34 -8.35 14.81
CA THR A 71 -2.34 -7.31 14.53
C THR A 71 -2.11 -7.25 13.03
N PHE A 72 -2.32 -6.07 12.43
CA PHE A 72 -1.94 -5.84 11.05
C PHE A 72 -0.43 -5.90 10.93
N ALA A 73 0.09 -6.90 10.23
CA ALA A 73 1.53 -7.13 10.07
C ALA A 73 1.95 -6.81 8.63
N ARG A 74 2.85 -5.85 8.48
CA ARG A 74 3.43 -5.46 7.19
C ARG A 74 4.74 -6.17 6.96
N LEU A 75 4.89 -6.79 5.80
CA LEU A 75 6.13 -7.47 5.42
C LEU A 75 7.19 -6.47 4.97
N ARG A 76 8.35 -6.51 5.61
CA ARG A 76 9.55 -5.81 5.16
C ARG A 76 10.36 -6.73 4.24
N TYR A 77 10.60 -6.29 3.01
CA TYR A 77 11.33 -7.05 2.00
C TYR A 77 12.32 -6.16 1.24
N ASN A 78 13.28 -6.77 0.56
CA ASN A 78 14.20 -6.06 -0.30
C ASN A 78 13.54 -5.69 -1.63
N SER A 79 13.66 -4.42 -2.01
CA SER A 79 13.26 -3.92 -3.32
C SER A 79 14.46 -3.32 -4.04
N GLY A 80 14.49 -3.42 -5.36
CA GLY A 80 15.59 -2.94 -6.19
C GLY A 80 15.73 -1.40 -6.25
N THR A 81 15.58 -0.73 -5.13
CA THR A 81 15.57 0.73 -5.06
C THR A 81 16.94 1.35 -5.36
N TRP A 82 16.94 2.34 -6.25
CA TRP A 82 18.07 3.23 -6.49
C TRP A 82 18.26 4.18 -5.30
N MET A 83 19.51 4.61 -5.07
CA MET A 83 19.88 5.54 -3.99
C MET A 83 18.88 6.70 -3.85
N GLY A 84 18.27 6.83 -2.67
CA GLY A 84 17.39 7.93 -2.30
C GLY A 84 15.89 7.71 -2.58
N GLN A 85 15.48 6.57 -3.09
CA GLN A 85 14.06 6.20 -3.18
C GLN A 85 13.60 5.48 -1.90
N ARG A 86 12.34 5.68 -1.56
CA ARG A 86 11.67 4.99 -0.45
C ARG A 86 11.66 3.48 -0.74
N ALA A 87 11.97 2.68 0.27
CA ALA A 87 11.80 1.22 0.16
C ALA A 87 10.33 0.91 -0.13
N LYS A 88 10.07 0.04 -1.10
CA LYS A 88 8.70 -0.23 -1.60
C LYS A 88 7.77 -0.76 -0.52
N TRP A 89 8.27 -1.57 0.40
CA TRP A 89 7.50 -2.07 1.53
C TRP A 89 6.97 -0.96 2.47
N MET A 90 7.55 0.26 2.42
CA MET A 90 7.16 1.40 3.27
C MET A 90 6.12 2.33 2.61
N ILE A 91 5.68 2.06 1.40
CA ILE A 91 4.63 2.85 0.76
C ILE A 91 3.37 2.77 1.63
N ASP A 92 2.61 3.87 1.77
CA ASP A 92 1.39 4.03 2.60
C ASP A 92 1.57 3.78 4.11
N TYR A 93 2.80 3.49 4.54
CA TYR A 93 3.08 3.31 5.96
C TYR A 93 3.22 4.68 6.67
N PRO A 94 2.61 4.88 7.84
CA PRO A 94 1.80 3.94 8.60
C PRO A 94 0.28 4.15 8.44
N ASP A 95 -0.14 5.05 7.55
CA ASP A 95 -1.53 5.51 7.49
C ASP A 95 -2.48 4.37 7.13
N SER A 96 -2.10 3.50 6.19
CA SER A 96 -2.94 2.36 5.80
C SER A 96 -3.19 1.38 6.94
N GLU A 97 -2.15 1.01 7.72
CA GLU A 97 -2.30 0.11 8.87
C GLU A 97 -3.15 0.70 9.98
N LEU A 98 -2.90 1.97 10.30
CA LEU A 98 -3.58 2.63 11.42
C LEU A 98 -5.05 2.87 11.12
N ASN A 99 -5.37 3.33 9.92
CA ASN A 99 -6.75 3.53 9.48
C ASN A 99 -7.48 2.19 9.33
N PHE A 100 -6.84 1.19 8.70
CA PHE A 100 -7.45 -0.12 8.54
C PHE A 100 -7.72 -0.80 9.90
N SER A 101 -6.74 -0.79 10.81
CA SER A 101 -6.90 -1.34 12.15
C SER A 101 -8.04 -0.67 12.92
N TYR A 102 -8.15 0.67 12.81
CA TYR A 102 -9.24 1.40 13.45
C TYR A 102 -10.61 1.02 12.87
N ARG A 103 -10.73 0.93 11.54
CA ARG A 103 -11.99 0.52 10.90
C ARG A 103 -12.35 -0.93 11.22
N LEU A 104 -11.37 -1.82 11.23
CA LEU A 104 -11.58 -3.22 11.61
C LEU A 104 -12.11 -3.34 13.04
N GLN A 105 -11.52 -2.58 13.99
CA GLN A 105 -11.97 -2.49 15.37
C GLN A 105 -13.41 -1.93 15.50
N GLN A 106 -13.77 -0.95 14.65
CA GLN A 106 -15.10 -0.33 14.70
C GLN A 106 -16.21 -1.19 14.07
N LEU A 107 -15.88 -1.89 12.99
CA LEU A 107 -16.87 -2.55 12.13
C LEU A 107 -17.04 -4.03 12.42
N THR A 108 -16.22 -4.59 13.31
CA THR A 108 -16.23 -6.02 13.64
C THR A 108 -16.16 -6.24 15.15
N SER A 109 -16.23 -7.50 15.56
CA SER A 109 -16.04 -7.92 16.96
C SER A 109 -14.59 -8.35 17.26
N LEU A 110 -13.66 -8.17 16.32
CA LEU A 110 -12.25 -8.49 16.55
C LEU A 110 -11.63 -7.51 17.54
N GLU A 111 -10.86 -8.03 18.49
CA GLU A 111 -9.89 -7.22 19.23
C GLU A 111 -8.70 -6.92 18.32
N VAL A 112 -8.41 -5.66 18.06
CA VAL A 112 -7.39 -5.24 17.12
C VAL A 112 -6.29 -4.43 17.82
N ASN A 113 -5.04 -4.73 17.50
CA ASN A 113 -3.90 -3.95 17.96
C ASN A 113 -3.88 -2.59 17.23
N PRO A 114 -3.92 -1.44 17.95
CA PRO A 114 -3.93 -0.12 17.33
C PRO A 114 -2.61 0.27 16.65
N LYS A 115 -1.54 -0.52 16.80
CA LYS A 115 -0.20 -0.14 16.34
C LYS A 115 0.26 -0.87 15.08
N GLY A 116 -0.33 -2.03 14.78
CA GLY A 116 0.22 -2.89 13.75
C GLY A 116 1.62 -3.44 14.09
N ALA A 117 2.27 -4.07 13.12
CA ALA A 117 3.63 -4.58 13.23
C ALA A 117 4.35 -4.52 11.89
N ILE A 118 5.68 -4.38 11.92
CA ILE A 118 6.56 -4.64 10.78
C ILE A 118 7.28 -5.96 11.05
N VAL A 119 7.27 -6.85 10.06
CA VAL A 119 7.87 -8.19 10.18
C VAL A 119 8.87 -8.42 9.04
N ASP A 120 10.01 -8.99 9.39
CA ASP A 120 11.01 -9.43 8.42
C ASP A 120 10.68 -10.83 7.90
N ILE A 121 11.32 -11.22 6.79
CA ILE A 121 11.21 -12.59 6.26
C ILE A 121 12.06 -13.52 7.11
N GLU A 122 11.64 -13.70 8.34
CA GLU A 122 12.25 -14.59 9.32
C GLU A 122 11.19 -15.51 9.93
N ALA A 123 11.40 -16.81 9.90
CA ALA A 123 10.42 -17.81 10.34
C ALA A 123 9.91 -17.56 11.77
N GLU A 124 10.81 -17.10 12.66
CA GLU A 124 10.47 -16.78 14.04
C GLU A 124 9.49 -15.60 14.15
N GLN A 125 9.62 -14.57 13.31
CA GLN A 125 8.74 -13.42 13.29
C GLN A 125 7.41 -13.75 12.62
N LEU A 126 7.44 -14.34 11.41
CA LEU A 126 6.25 -14.60 10.59
C LEU A 126 5.23 -15.45 11.32
N ARG A 127 5.64 -16.49 12.06
CA ARG A 127 4.75 -17.43 12.74
C ARG A 127 3.81 -16.81 13.79
N HIS A 128 4.11 -15.58 14.24
CA HIS A 128 3.27 -14.87 15.21
C HIS A 128 2.07 -14.17 14.59
N TYR A 129 2.03 -14.09 13.26
CA TYR A 129 1.01 -13.34 12.54
C TYR A 129 0.31 -14.25 11.52
N PRO A 130 -0.97 -14.56 11.69
CA PRO A 130 -1.72 -15.39 10.74
C PRO A 130 -1.98 -14.67 9.41
N PHE A 131 -1.95 -13.33 9.41
CA PHE A 131 -2.13 -12.46 8.26
C PHE A 131 -0.94 -11.51 8.12
N ILE A 132 -0.41 -11.42 6.92
CA ILE A 132 0.69 -10.51 6.56
C ILE A 132 0.33 -9.74 5.29
N TYR A 133 0.60 -8.44 5.29
CA TYR A 133 0.39 -7.55 4.17
C TYR A 133 1.71 -7.25 3.45
N MET A 134 1.73 -7.45 2.13
CA MET A 134 2.85 -7.18 1.23
C MET A 134 2.41 -6.17 0.19
N ILE A 135 2.91 -4.95 0.27
CA ILE A 135 2.60 -3.86 -0.67
C ILE A 135 3.68 -3.71 -1.73
N GLU A 136 3.34 -3.20 -2.91
CA GLU A 136 4.22 -2.85 -4.04
C GLU A 136 5.29 -3.91 -4.41
N PRO A 137 4.96 -5.21 -4.50
CA PRO A 137 5.94 -6.26 -4.78
C PRO A 137 6.46 -6.24 -6.22
N GLY A 138 6.03 -5.27 -7.02
CA GLY A 138 6.49 -5.09 -8.41
C GLY A 138 8.00 -4.97 -8.55
N ASP A 139 8.70 -4.54 -7.49
CA ASP A 139 10.17 -4.44 -7.43
C ASP A 139 10.79 -5.40 -6.40
N ILE A 140 10.06 -6.41 -5.96
CA ILE A 140 10.54 -7.35 -4.95
C ILE A 140 11.75 -8.14 -5.43
N TRP A 141 12.70 -8.31 -4.52
CA TRP A 141 13.84 -9.20 -4.69
C TRP A 141 13.95 -10.14 -3.48
N LEU A 142 13.99 -11.44 -3.73
CA LEU A 142 14.09 -12.48 -2.70
C LEU A 142 15.33 -13.31 -2.92
N THR A 143 15.98 -13.69 -1.83
CA THR A 143 16.92 -14.80 -1.81
C THR A 143 16.16 -16.13 -1.82
N ASP A 144 16.88 -17.22 -2.14
CA ASP A 144 16.28 -18.57 -2.08
C ASP A 144 15.84 -18.92 -0.65
N GLU A 145 16.54 -18.45 0.37
CA GLU A 145 16.19 -18.67 1.79
C GLU A 145 14.92 -17.93 2.18
N GLU A 146 14.80 -16.66 1.80
CA GLU A 146 13.57 -15.88 2.03
C GLU A 146 12.37 -16.48 1.31
N ALA A 147 12.54 -16.93 0.07
CA ALA A 147 11.47 -17.58 -0.69
C ALA A 147 10.99 -18.88 -0.01
N LEU A 148 11.91 -19.71 0.49
CA LEU A 148 11.57 -20.91 1.25
C LEU A 148 10.87 -20.57 2.57
N THR A 149 11.33 -19.55 3.27
CA THR A 149 10.72 -19.08 4.53
C THR A 149 9.27 -18.62 4.32
N LEU A 150 9.01 -17.84 3.26
CA LEU A 150 7.65 -17.43 2.90
C LEU A 150 6.78 -18.62 2.50
N ARG A 151 7.32 -19.57 1.73
CA ARG A 151 6.62 -20.81 1.36
C ARG A 151 6.22 -21.60 2.58
N ASP A 152 7.17 -21.85 3.48
CA ASP A 152 6.93 -22.61 4.72
C ASP A 152 5.89 -21.94 5.60
N TYR A 153 5.96 -20.61 5.76
CA TYR A 153 4.96 -19.85 6.48
C TYR A 153 3.56 -20.07 5.92
N MET A 154 3.38 -19.93 4.62
CA MET A 154 2.08 -20.05 3.96
C MET A 154 1.53 -21.47 4.01
N LEU A 155 2.38 -22.49 3.80
CA LEU A 155 1.94 -23.90 3.85
C LEU A 155 1.66 -24.38 5.27
N ASN A 156 2.12 -23.69 6.32
CA ASN A 156 1.83 -23.98 7.72
C ASN A 156 0.72 -23.09 8.32
N GLY A 157 -0.18 -22.58 7.49
CA GLY A 157 -1.38 -21.85 7.96
C GLY A 157 -1.30 -20.34 7.85
N GLY A 158 -0.14 -19.78 7.46
CA GLY A 158 0.00 -18.34 7.21
C GLY A 158 -0.75 -17.88 5.97
N PHE A 159 -1.10 -16.60 5.95
CA PHE A 159 -1.77 -15.95 4.82
C PHE A 159 -1.04 -14.66 4.45
N ILE A 160 -0.76 -14.46 3.16
CA ILE A 160 -0.17 -13.22 2.65
C ILE A 160 -1.16 -12.55 1.71
N MET A 161 -1.51 -11.29 2.03
CA MET A 161 -2.18 -10.39 1.09
C MET A 161 -1.13 -9.58 0.35
N VAL A 162 -1.19 -9.63 -0.98
CA VAL A 162 -0.31 -8.89 -1.88
C VAL A 162 -1.14 -7.81 -2.58
N ASP A 163 -0.66 -6.56 -2.60
CA ASP A 163 -1.44 -5.42 -3.04
C ASP A 163 -0.57 -4.33 -3.70
N ASP A 164 -1.20 -3.39 -4.39
CA ASP A 164 -0.60 -2.19 -4.99
C ASP A 164 0.58 -2.48 -5.93
N PHE A 165 0.32 -3.17 -7.01
CA PHE A 165 1.27 -3.25 -8.13
C PHE A 165 0.54 -3.36 -9.46
N TRP A 166 1.14 -2.80 -10.51
CA TRP A 166 0.39 -2.43 -11.69
C TRP A 166 1.13 -2.73 -12.99
N GLY A 167 0.38 -3.23 -13.97
CA GLY A 167 0.84 -3.38 -15.35
C GLY A 167 1.82 -4.53 -15.57
N PHE A 168 2.20 -4.75 -16.83
CA PHE A 168 2.94 -5.94 -17.25
C PHE A 168 4.34 -6.07 -16.63
N TYR A 169 5.02 -4.94 -16.36
CA TYR A 169 6.41 -4.98 -15.89
C TYR A 169 6.47 -5.41 -14.43
N GLU A 170 5.61 -4.85 -13.59
CA GLU A 170 5.56 -5.20 -12.17
C GLU A 170 5.03 -6.62 -11.98
N TRP A 171 3.98 -7.01 -12.75
CA TRP A 171 3.53 -8.39 -12.76
C TRP A 171 4.65 -9.38 -13.10
N LYS A 172 5.39 -9.12 -14.17
CA LYS A 172 6.48 -10.00 -14.60
C LYS A 172 7.57 -10.17 -13.54
N ASN A 173 7.89 -9.10 -12.81
CA ASN A 173 8.88 -9.16 -11.75
C ASN A 173 8.33 -9.95 -10.54
N PHE A 174 7.09 -9.66 -10.13
CA PHE A 174 6.43 -10.38 -9.05
C PHE A 174 6.26 -11.88 -9.38
N GLU A 175 5.84 -12.21 -10.60
CA GLU A 175 5.71 -13.60 -11.05
C GLU A 175 7.05 -14.36 -10.94
N ARG A 176 8.16 -13.71 -11.23
CA ARG A 176 9.48 -14.31 -11.03
C ARG A 176 9.74 -14.63 -9.55
N ALA A 177 9.41 -13.72 -8.64
CA ALA A 177 9.52 -13.96 -7.19
C ALA A 177 8.57 -15.08 -6.74
N LEU A 178 7.33 -15.09 -7.28
CA LEU A 178 6.35 -16.13 -7.01
C LEU A 178 6.85 -17.52 -7.42
N ARG A 179 7.56 -17.64 -8.56
CA ARG A 179 8.17 -18.89 -9.01
C ARG A 179 9.34 -19.37 -8.13
N LEU A 180 10.00 -18.47 -7.41
CA LEU A 180 10.97 -18.86 -6.37
C LEU A 180 10.26 -19.41 -5.13
N ILE A 181 9.16 -18.77 -4.72
CA ILE A 181 8.36 -19.23 -3.59
C ILE A 181 7.65 -20.56 -3.94
N PHE A 182 6.95 -20.61 -5.05
CA PHE A 182 6.17 -21.76 -5.51
C PHE A 182 6.53 -22.17 -6.95
N PRO A 183 7.59 -22.97 -7.15
CA PRO A 183 8.01 -23.38 -8.50
C PRO A 183 7.02 -24.34 -9.17
N ASP A 184 6.19 -25.01 -8.39
CA ASP A 184 5.28 -26.08 -8.76
C ASP A 184 3.79 -25.75 -8.62
N ARG A 185 3.46 -24.48 -8.25
CA ARG A 185 2.07 -24.02 -8.10
C ARG A 185 1.76 -22.93 -9.12
N GLU A 186 0.51 -22.95 -9.60
CA GLU A 186 -0.04 -21.89 -10.42
C GLU A 186 -0.97 -21.01 -9.58
N PHE A 187 -1.05 -19.75 -9.93
CA PHE A 187 -2.10 -18.90 -9.39
C PHE A 187 -3.42 -19.16 -10.13
N VAL A 188 -4.54 -18.95 -9.43
CA VAL A 188 -5.88 -19.00 -9.99
C VAL A 188 -6.54 -17.62 -9.91
N GLU A 189 -7.27 -17.23 -10.93
CA GLU A 189 -8.13 -16.05 -10.88
C GLU A 189 -9.37 -16.38 -10.03
N LEU A 190 -9.67 -15.60 -9.00
CA LEU A 190 -10.83 -15.80 -8.16
C LEU A 190 -12.09 -15.25 -8.84
N GLU A 191 -13.14 -16.06 -8.94
CA GLU A 191 -14.45 -15.58 -9.42
C GLU A 191 -15.21 -14.86 -8.29
N LEU A 192 -16.17 -14.01 -8.65
CA LEU A 192 -16.91 -13.19 -7.68
C LEU A 192 -17.76 -14.01 -6.70
N ASP A 193 -18.13 -15.22 -7.04
CA ASP A 193 -18.87 -16.15 -6.16
C ASP A 193 -17.97 -16.83 -5.11
N HIS A 194 -16.64 -16.59 -5.17
CA HIS A 194 -15.73 -17.14 -4.16
C HIS A 194 -16.03 -16.53 -2.78
N PRO A 195 -16.08 -17.35 -1.70
CA PRO A 195 -16.45 -16.90 -0.35
C PRO A 195 -15.70 -15.68 0.16
N ILE A 196 -14.44 -15.47 -0.26
CA ILE A 196 -13.61 -14.35 0.19
C ILE A 196 -14.25 -12.98 -0.13
N PHE A 197 -15.09 -12.88 -1.18
CA PHE A 197 -15.81 -11.65 -1.50
C PHE A 197 -17.08 -11.44 -0.66
N HIS A 198 -17.48 -12.42 0.17
CA HIS A 198 -18.75 -12.45 0.90
C HIS A 198 -18.62 -12.83 2.37
N MET A 199 -17.41 -12.69 2.97
CA MET A 199 -17.17 -13.11 4.37
C MET A 199 -17.97 -12.31 5.40
N VAL A 200 -17.90 -10.97 5.29
CA VAL A 200 -18.57 -10.01 6.20
C VAL A 200 -19.43 -9.05 5.38
N PHE A 201 -18.92 -8.62 4.25
CA PHE A 201 -19.58 -7.71 3.31
C PHE A 201 -19.75 -8.38 1.96
N ASP A 202 -20.89 -8.12 1.30
CA ASP A 202 -21.10 -8.56 -0.08
C ASP A 202 -20.39 -7.59 -1.05
N VAL A 203 -19.33 -8.07 -1.68
CA VAL A 203 -18.59 -7.33 -2.70
C VAL A 203 -18.99 -7.88 -4.07
N GLU A 204 -19.85 -7.14 -4.77
CA GLU A 204 -20.50 -7.61 -6.00
C GLU A 204 -19.69 -7.36 -7.29
N ILE A 205 -18.54 -6.73 -7.19
CA ILE A 205 -17.61 -6.47 -8.31
C ILE A 205 -16.18 -6.75 -7.87
N LYS A 206 -15.28 -6.95 -8.81
CA LYS A 206 -13.83 -6.87 -8.57
C LYS A 206 -13.43 -5.39 -8.60
N PRO A 207 -13.26 -4.71 -7.47
CA PRO A 207 -13.01 -3.28 -7.47
C PRO A 207 -11.62 -2.96 -8.02
N GLN A 208 -11.51 -1.80 -8.67
CA GLN A 208 -10.22 -1.21 -9.03
C GLN A 208 -10.08 0.11 -8.29
N ILE A 209 -9.11 0.18 -7.42
CA ILE A 209 -8.84 1.34 -6.57
C ILE A 209 -7.53 1.94 -7.05
N PRO A 210 -7.54 3.14 -7.64
CA PRO A 210 -6.33 3.82 -8.06
C PRO A 210 -5.81 4.75 -6.97
N ALA A 211 -4.56 5.18 -7.07
CA ALA A 211 -4.05 6.28 -6.27
C ALA A 211 -4.98 7.51 -6.36
N VAL A 212 -5.13 8.26 -5.25
CA VAL A 212 -6.08 9.39 -5.16
C VAL A 212 -5.87 10.42 -6.28
N GLY A 213 -4.63 10.72 -6.63
CA GLY A 213 -4.31 11.65 -7.72
C GLY A 213 -4.76 11.13 -9.09
N MET A 214 -4.61 9.82 -9.34
CA MET A 214 -5.08 9.18 -10.56
C MET A 214 -6.62 9.13 -10.62
N ALA A 215 -7.26 8.81 -9.48
CA ALA A 215 -8.72 8.86 -9.38
C ALA A 215 -9.29 10.24 -9.70
N GLN A 216 -8.70 11.29 -9.14
CA GLN A 216 -9.13 12.67 -9.39
C GLN A 216 -8.98 13.07 -10.86
N MET A 217 -7.84 12.75 -11.48
CA MET A 217 -7.60 13.04 -12.91
C MET A 217 -8.49 12.20 -13.83
N GLY A 218 -8.76 10.95 -13.48
CA GLY A 218 -9.60 10.03 -14.26
C GLY A 218 -11.11 10.20 -14.05
N ARG A 219 -11.53 11.01 -13.09
CA ARG A 219 -12.91 11.09 -12.59
C ARG A 219 -13.94 11.33 -13.67
N GLU A 220 -13.73 12.31 -14.54
CA GLU A 220 -14.69 12.67 -15.59
C GLU A 220 -14.83 11.61 -16.67
N GLN A 221 -13.77 10.81 -16.90
CA GLN A 221 -13.71 9.72 -17.87
C GLN A 221 -14.09 8.37 -17.27
N GLY A 222 -14.28 8.28 -15.95
CA GLY A 222 -14.53 7.03 -15.25
C GLY A 222 -13.32 6.08 -15.27
N ILE A 223 -12.10 6.63 -15.36
CA ILE A 223 -10.87 5.83 -15.36
C ILE A 223 -10.46 5.56 -13.93
N THR A 224 -10.24 4.28 -13.61
CA THR A 224 -9.86 3.79 -12.27
C THR A 224 -8.53 3.04 -12.26
N TYR A 225 -7.78 3.09 -13.36
CA TYR A 225 -6.49 2.42 -13.48
C TYR A 225 -5.34 3.42 -13.66
N GLU A 226 -4.13 2.98 -13.43
CA GLU A 226 -2.93 3.78 -13.62
C GLU A 226 -2.48 3.77 -15.09
N TRP A 227 -3.03 4.68 -15.89
CA TRP A 227 -2.80 4.73 -17.36
C TRP A 227 -1.35 4.92 -17.79
N ASN A 228 -0.45 5.33 -16.90
CA ASN A 228 0.99 5.40 -17.12
C ASN A 228 1.69 4.04 -17.01
N LYS A 229 0.97 2.99 -16.58
CA LYS A 229 1.47 1.61 -16.45
C LYS A 229 0.75 0.70 -17.45
N PRO A 230 1.38 0.32 -18.58
CA PRO A 230 0.73 -0.51 -19.61
C PRO A 230 0.24 -1.86 -19.08
N GLY A 231 -1.02 -2.18 -19.33
CA GLY A 231 -1.66 -3.42 -18.88
C GLY A 231 -2.33 -3.31 -17.51
N SER A 232 -2.60 -2.07 -17.05
CA SER A 232 -3.25 -1.80 -15.76
C SER A 232 -4.78 -1.68 -15.86
N GLU A 233 -5.38 -1.83 -17.06
CA GLU A 233 -6.77 -1.51 -17.32
C GLU A 233 -7.78 -2.39 -16.57
N THR A 234 -7.37 -3.60 -16.18
CA THR A 234 -8.27 -4.59 -15.57
C THR A 234 -7.72 -5.02 -14.21
N PRO A 235 -8.51 -4.92 -13.12
CA PRO A 235 -8.13 -5.46 -11.82
C PRO A 235 -8.21 -6.98 -11.83
N HIS A 236 -7.30 -7.63 -11.12
CA HIS A 236 -7.25 -9.07 -10.96
C HIS A 236 -7.12 -9.43 -9.48
N TYR A 237 -7.92 -10.38 -9.07
CA TYR A 237 -7.86 -10.98 -7.74
C TYR A 237 -7.50 -12.44 -7.90
N ARG A 238 -6.24 -12.74 -7.65
CA ARG A 238 -5.66 -14.08 -7.88
C ARG A 238 -5.28 -14.71 -6.56
N ALA A 239 -5.16 -16.03 -6.55
CA ALA A 239 -4.76 -16.75 -5.36
C ALA A 239 -3.77 -17.86 -5.66
N ILE A 240 -2.90 -18.12 -4.69
CA ILE A 240 -2.20 -19.41 -4.56
C ILE A 240 -2.94 -20.21 -3.50
N MET A 241 -3.26 -21.46 -3.85
CA MET A 241 -3.88 -22.40 -2.92
C MET A 241 -2.83 -23.30 -2.29
N ASP A 242 -3.04 -23.68 -1.02
CA ASP A 242 -2.29 -24.76 -0.39
C ASP A 242 -2.84 -26.14 -0.80
N ASP A 243 -2.34 -27.22 -0.16
CA ASP A 243 -2.71 -28.58 -0.50
C ASP A 243 -4.15 -28.94 -0.11
N ASP A 244 -4.73 -28.20 0.83
CA ASP A 244 -6.10 -28.38 1.31
C ASP A 244 -7.12 -27.50 0.54
N GLY A 245 -6.63 -26.69 -0.41
CA GLY A 245 -7.46 -25.77 -1.22
C GLY A 245 -7.79 -24.47 -0.50
N ARG A 246 -7.10 -24.15 0.60
CA ARG A 246 -7.16 -22.84 1.26
C ARG A 246 -6.33 -21.83 0.50
N ILE A 247 -6.82 -20.59 0.37
CA ILE A 247 -5.98 -19.48 -0.11
C ILE A 247 -4.86 -19.23 0.89
N CYS A 248 -3.63 -19.40 0.50
CA CYS A 248 -2.47 -19.03 1.32
C CYS A 248 -1.79 -17.72 0.87
N MET A 249 -2.01 -17.30 -0.38
CA MET A 249 -1.64 -15.98 -0.87
C MET A 249 -2.79 -15.41 -1.69
N MET A 250 -3.26 -14.21 -1.36
CA MET A 250 -4.18 -13.43 -2.18
C MET A 250 -3.43 -12.31 -2.87
N ILE A 251 -3.63 -12.19 -4.18
CA ILE A 251 -2.89 -11.26 -5.04
C ILE A 251 -3.88 -10.27 -5.64
N CYS A 252 -3.87 -9.04 -5.15
CA CYS A 252 -4.65 -7.90 -5.65
C CYS A 252 -3.78 -7.15 -6.67
N PHE A 253 -3.97 -7.44 -7.95
CA PHE A 253 -3.16 -6.90 -9.03
C PHE A 253 -3.94 -5.89 -9.86
N ASN A 254 -3.31 -4.79 -10.26
CA ASN A 254 -3.93 -3.62 -10.91
C ASN A 254 -5.01 -2.97 -10.02
N THR A 255 -4.76 -2.91 -8.75
CA THR A 255 -5.60 -2.26 -7.74
C THR A 255 -4.75 -1.96 -6.51
N ASP A 256 -5.18 -1.04 -5.68
CA ASP A 256 -4.48 -0.56 -4.49
C ASP A 256 -5.49 -0.37 -3.35
N LEU A 257 -5.69 -1.43 -2.57
CA LEU A 257 -6.56 -1.34 -1.40
C LEU A 257 -5.91 -0.47 -0.32
N GLY A 258 -4.58 -0.46 -0.26
CA GLY A 258 -3.76 0.33 0.67
C GLY A 258 -4.03 1.82 0.57
N ASP A 259 -4.05 2.39 -0.64
CA ASP A 259 -4.43 3.79 -0.90
C ASP A 259 -5.87 4.07 -0.43
N GLY A 260 -6.76 3.11 -0.61
CA GLY A 260 -8.13 3.22 -0.10
C GLY A 260 -8.19 3.38 1.44
N TRP A 261 -7.20 2.89 2.17
CA TRP A 261 -7.07 3.05 3.63
C TRP A 261 -6.20 4.25 4.01
N GLU A 262 -5.05 4.45 3.34
CA GLU A 262 -4.12 5.56 3.58
C GLU A 262 -4.80 6.92 3.39
N GLU A 263 -5.60 7.04 2.35
CA GLU A 263 -6.20 8.30 1.91
C GLU A 263 -7.47 8.70 2.69
N GLU A 264 -7.76 8.02 3.79
CA GLU A 264 -8.88 8.40 4.65
C GLU A 264 -8.72 9.86 5.14
N GLY A 265 -9.71 10.70 4.81
CA GLY A 265 -9.70 12.12 5.17
C GLY A 265 -9.05 13.06 4.14
N THR A 266 -8.34 12.55 3.13
CA THR A 266 -7.71 13.36 2.08
C THR A 266 -8.73 13.97 1.11
N ASP A 267 -9.65 13.16 0.58
CA ASP A 267 -10.69 13.59 -0.37
C ASP A 267 -12.02 12.89 -0.04
N PRO A 268 -13.07 13.64 0.37
CA PRO A 268 -14.36 13.04 0.71
C PRO A 268 -15.07 12.33 -0.44
N TRP A 269 -14.76 12.66 -1.71
CA TRP A 269 -15.29 11.93 -2.85
C TRP A 269 -14.56 10.59 -3.01
N TYR A 270 -13.22 10.61 -2.97
CA TYR A 270 -12.40 9.39 -3.05
C TYR A 270 -12.79 8.41 -1.94
N PHE A 271 -12.91 8.90 -0.71
CA PHE A 271 -13.32 8.08 0.42
C PHE A 271 -14.65 7.35 0.17
N ARG A 272 -15.68 8.06 -0.30
CA ARG A 272 -17.00 7.44 -0.55
C ARG A 272 -16.99 6.46 -1.73
N GLU A 273 -16.24 6.78 -2.80
CA GLU A 273 -16.28 5.96 -4.02
C GLU A 273 -15.36 4.74 -3.96
N PHE A 274 -14.25 4.82 -3.22
CA PHE A 274 -13.25 3.77 -3.19
C PHE A 274 -13.04 3.18 -1.79
N SER A 275 -12.78 4.00 -0.78
CA SER A 275 -12.44 3.54 0.57
C SER A 275 -13.61 2.85 1.26
N GLU A 276 -14.72 3.60 1.49
CA GLU A 276 -15.89 3.12 2.20
C GLU A 276 -16.64 2.03 1.42
N LYS A 277 -16.71 2.18 0.11
CA LYS A 277 -17.49 1.30 -0.76
C LYS A 277 -16.79 -0.03 -1.06
N TYR A 278 -15.47 -0.03 -1.15
CA TYR A 278 -14.73 -1.19 -1.63
C TYR A 278 -13.51 -1.59 -0.79
N ALA A 279 -12.58 -0.65 -0.52
CA ALA A 279 -11.30 -1.01 0.08
C ALA A 279 -11.45 -1.57 1.50
N TYR A 280 -12.24 -0.92 2.35
CA TYR A 280 -12.53 -1.44 3.69
C TYR A 280 -13.36 -2.72 3.66
N PRO A 281 -14.49 -2.81 2.93
CA PRO A 281 -15.26 -4.04 2.84
C PRO A 281 -14.43 -5.25 2.38
N LEU A 282 -13.67 -5.11 1.30
CA LEU A 282 -12.88 -6.21 0.78
C LEU A 282 -11.70 -6.56 1.68
N GLY A 283 -10.98 -5.55 2.21
CA GLY A 283 -9.89 -5.79 3.16
C GLY A 283 -10.35 -6.53 4.42
N ILE A 284 -11.52 -6.17 4.96
CA ILE A 284 -12.13 -6.87 6.11
C ILE A 284 -12.49 -8.31 5.73
N ASN A 285 -13.08 -8.53 4.56
CA ASN A 285 -13.37 -9.89 4.08
C ASN A 285 -12.11 -10.75 3.98
N ILE A 286 -11.02 -10.20 3.44
CA ILE A 286 -9.74 -10.90 3.31
C ILE A 286 -9.18 -11.30 4.68
N VAL A 287 -9.20 -10.36 5.65
CA VAL A 287 -8.76 -10.66 7.03
C VAL A 287 -9.62 -11.76 7.65
N PHE A 288 -10.94 -11.69 7.51
CA PHE A 288 -11.83 -12.72 8.05
C PHE A 288 -11.59 -14.08 7.38
N TYR A 289 -11.37 -14.12 6.09
CA TYR A 289 -11.00 -15.34 5.38
C TYR A 289 -9.70 -15.93 5.98
N ALA A 290 -8.66 -15.11 6.11
CA ALA A 290 -7.37 -15.53 6.65
C ALA A 290 -7.45 -16.08 8.09
N LEU A 291 -8.38 -15.56 8.92
CA LEU A 291 -8.54 -15.98 10.31
C LEU A 291 -9.46 -17.21 10.50
N THR A 292 -10.21 -17.58 9.46
CA THR A 292 -11.22 -18.65 9.59
C THR A 292 -10.98 -19.87 8.71
N HIS A 293 -10.00 -19.81 7.83
CA HIS A 293 -9.59 -20.86 6.90
C HIS A 293 -8.09 -21.15 7.04
#